data_d948c3fc93f45623b6814048eb698524
#
_entry.id   d948c3fc93f45623b6814048eb698524
#
_cell.length_a   1.000
_cell.length_b   1.000
_cell.length_c   1.000
_cell.angle_alpha   90.00
_cell.angle_beta   90.00
_cell.angle_gamma   90.00
#
_symmetry.space_group_name_H-M   'P 1'
#
loop_
_entity.id
_entity.type
_entity.pdbx_description
1 polymer ?
#
loop_
_entity_poly.entity_id
_entity_poly.type
_entity_poly.pdbx_seq_one_letter_code
_entity_poly.pdbx_strand_id
1 'polypeptide(L)'
;DAVILREHIHDVFRKAARETNLEEKRRLLTFHIVGAGFTGVEMAGELAEYVPILCDRYEVDRKDVSIYNVDILERTVPFLPEKLSNKVEKRLKKMGVTLMLSTNVSKMGKGFIEIQSKDEDKTVHQKTGTVIWAAGIESSNITQKAAEILPSENRGRIKVDDYLRSLEHKDVFVIGDNMYYIPEGEKTPVPQMVENCEQSAAVAAKNIAYAITNSGEMIKYKPSFHGVMVSIGGRYGVARVGLPNLMFNLPSFLAMLSKHFINIFYFVQVLGWNKIFSYVKHEFLTIRNCRSFVGGHFSNRNPSFLLVPLRIWLGAVWTYVNTLDTKS
;
A
#
# COMPACT_ATOMS: atom_id res chain seq x y z
N ASP A 1 -9.62 13.39 1.56
CA ASP A 1 -8.22 13.73 1.18
C ASP A 1 -7.82 13.11 -0.16
N ALA A 2 -8.10 11.81 -0.44
CA ALA A 2 -7.73 11.18 -1.71
C ALA A 2 -8.36 11.87 -2.94
N VAL A 3 -9.62 12.30 -2.85
CA VAL A 3 -10.29 13.05 -3.92
C VAL A 3 -9.61 14.40 -4.16
N ILE A 4 -9.29 15.11 -3.08
CA ILE A 4 -8.59 16.41 -3.15
C ILE A 4 -7.21 16.24 -3.81
N LEU A 5 -6.44 15.21 -3.42
CA LEU A 5 -5.15 14.92 -4.02
C LEU A 5 -5.28 14.60 -5.51
N ARG A 6 -6.25 13.79 -5.90
CA ARG A 6 -6.51 13.47 -7.30
C ARG A 6 -6.83 14.72 -8.12
N GLU A 7 -7.74 15.56 -7.63
CA GLU A 7 -8.12 16.81 -8.31
C GLU A 7 -6.93 17.78 -8.40
N HIS A 8 -6.12 17.86 -7.34
CA HIS A 8 -4.89 18.65 -7.35
C HIS A 8 -3.90 18.15 -8.41
N ILE A 9 -3.68 16.84 -8.54
CA ILE A 9 -2.81 16.27 -9.57
C ILE A 9 -3.32 16.64 -10.97
N HIS A 10 -4.63 16.54 -11.22
CA HIS A 10 -5.21 16.98 -12.48
C HIS A 10 -5.04 18.48 -12.73
N ASP A 11 -5.19 19.28 -11.69
CA ASP A 11 -5.07 20.76 -11.80
C ASP A 11 -3.64 21.21 -12.12
N VAL A 12 -2.62 20.60 -11.50
CA VAL A 12 -1.22 20.94 -11.82
C VAL A 12 -0.85 20.55 -13.26
N PHE A 13 -1.33 19.41 -13.78
CA PHE A 13 -1.15 19.06 -15.19
C PHE A 13 -1.87 20.03 -16.14
N ARG A 14 -3.11 20.42 -15.82
CA ARG A 14 -3.87 21.41 -16.60
C ARG A 14 -3.19 22.77 -16.63
N LYS A 15 -2.62 23.22 -15.51
CA LYS A 15 -1.85 24.46 -15.42
C LYS A 15 -0.56 24.36 -16.21
N ALA A 16 0.19 23.27 -16.04
CA ALA A 16 1.45 23.05 -16.76
C ALA A 16 1.28 22.99 -18.28
N ALA A 17 0.16 22.46 -18.78
CA ALA A 17 -0.16 22.43 -20.21
C ALA A 17 -0.30 23.84 -20.83
N ARG A 18 -0.67 24.83 -20.01
CA ARG A 18 -0.87 26.22 -20.46
C ARG A 18 0.30 27.14 -20.11
N GLU A 19 1.24 26.62 -19.33
CA GLU A 19 2.39 27.40 -18.83
C GLU A 19 3.47 27.51 -19.91
N THR A 20 3.88 28.75 -20.20
CA THR A 20 4.90 29.07 -21.19
C THR A 20 6.29 29.21 -20.56
N ASN A 21 6.36 29.53 -19.27
CA ASN A 21 7.63 29.57 -18.56
C ASN A 21 8.07 28.13 -18.21
N LEU A 22 9.16 27.69 -18.83
CA LEU A 22 9.68 26.32 -18.68
C LEU A 22 10.04 25.97 -17.23
N GLU A 23 10.52 26.93 -16.45
CA GLU A 23 10.88 26.69 -15.05
C GLU A 23 9.64 26.47 -14.19
N GLU A 24 8.62 27.31 -14.38
CA GLU A 24 7.34 27.17 -13.69
C GLU A 24 6.60 25.90 -14.12
N LYS A 25 6.62 25.55 -15.40
CA LYS A 25 6.09 24.29 -15.91
C LYS A 25 6.75 23.09 -15.23
N ARG A 26 8.08 23.06 -15.15
CA ARG A 26 8.82 22.00 -14.46
C ARG A 26 8.49 21.94 -12.97
N ARG A 27 8.40 23.10 -12.31
CA ARG A 27 7.97 23.17 -10.90
C ARG A 27 6.62 22.52 -10.69
N LEU A 28 5.62 22.86 -11.50
CA LEU A 28 4.27 22.28 -11.44
C LEU A 28 4.29 20.76 -11.59
N LEU A 29 5.13 20.24 -12.51
CA LEU A 29 5.24 18.81 -12.82
C LEU A 29 6.25 18.06 -11.96
N THR A 30 6.74 18.67 -10.89
CA THR A 30 7.63 18.01 -9.92
C THR A 30 6.85 17.58 -8.69
N PHE A 31 6.94 16.29 -8.37
CA PHE A 31 6.23 15.62 -7.29
C PHE A 31 7.24 15.05 -6.29
N HIS A 32 7.07 15.35 -5.01
CA HIS A 32 7.83 14.72 -3.93
C HIS A 32 6.88 13.88 -3.07
N ILE A 33 7.20 12.60 -2.92
CA ILE A 33 6.54 11.70 -1.99
C ILE A 33 7.49 11.49 -0.81
N VAL A 34 7.13 12.00 0.36
CA VAL A 34 7.94 11.91 1.58
C VAL A 34 7.52 10.67 2.36
N GLY A 35 8.48 9.79 2.62
CA GLY A 35 8.29 8.46 3.17
C GLY A 35 8.43 7.38 2.11
N ALA A 36 9.35 6.43 2.33
CA ALA A 36 9.52 5.24 1.49
C ALA A 36 9.11 3.94 2.22
N GLY A 37 8.18 4.06 3.17
CA GLY A 37 7.43 2.94 3.74
C GLY A 37 6.38 2.40 2.76
N PHE A 38 5.48 1.55 3.23
CA PHE A 38 4.44 0.92 2.39
C PHE A 38 3.62 1.96 1.62
N THR A 39 3.02 2.92 2.31
CA THR A 39 2.16 3.95 1.69
C THR A 39 2.90 4.80 0.67
N GLY A 40 4.11 5.25 0.99
CA GLY A 40 4.89 6.12 0.08
C GLY A 40 5.35 5.39 -1.18
N VAL A 41 5.76 4.13 -1.05
CA VAL A 41 6.14 3.28 -2.19
C VAL A 41 4.93 2.99 -3.09
N GLU A 42 3.77 2.67 -2.51
CA GLU A 42 2.54 2.45 -3.27
C GLU A 42 2.12 3.73 -4.00
N MET A 43 2.13 4.86 -3.31
CA MET A 43 1.81 6.16 -3.92
C MET A 43 2.78 6.52 -5.06
N ALA A 44 4.08 6.30 -4.87
CA ALA A 44 5.09 6.55 -5.91
C ALA A 44 4.88 5.65 -7.14
N GLY A 45 4.58 4.37 -6.91
CA GLY A 45 4.27 3.41 -7.97
C GLY A 45 3.00 3.75 -8.74
N GLU A 46 1.91 4.07 -8.05
CA GLU A 46 0.64 4.46 -8.65
C GLU A 46 0.77 5.76 -9.46
N LEU A 47 1.43 6.78 -8.89
CA LEU A 47 1.65 8.04 -9.60
C LEU A 47 2.49 7.82 -10.85
N ALA A 48 3.56 7.01 -10.77
CA ALA A 48 4.42 6.72 -11.90
C ALA A 48 3.69 5.97 -13.05
N GLU A 49 2.71 5.11 -12.73
CA GLU A 49 1.84 4.47 -13.73
C GLU A 49 0.77 5.42 -14.27
N TYR A 50 0.32 6.38 -13.47
CA TYR A 50 -0.73 7.30 -13.88
C TYR A 50 -0.21 8.48 -14.72
N VAL A 51 1.03 8.91 -14.48
CA VAL A 51 1.65 10.04 -15.19
C VAL A 51 1.60 9.92 -16.73
N PRO A 52 1.90 8.78 -17.36
CA PRO A 52 1.74 8.65 -18.83
C PRO A 52 0.33 8.98 -19.31
N ILE A 53 -0.70 8.52 -18.59
CA ILE A 53 -2.11 8.80 -18.93
C ILE A 53 -2.43 10.29 -18.80
N LEU A 54 -1.86 10.95 -17.77
CA LEU A 54 -2.01 12.39 -17.60
C LEU A 54 -1.27 13.18 -18.68
N CYS A 55 -0.07 12.73 -19.05
CA CYS A 55 0.71 13.32 -20.13
C CYS A 55 -0.08 13.28 -21.46
N ASP A 56 -0.63 12.14 -21.81
CA ASP A 56 -1.47 11.99 -23.02
C ASP A 56 -2.73 12.85 -22.95
N ARG A 57 -3.38 12.93 -21.79
CA ARG A 57 -4.63 13.70 -21.60
C ARG A 57 -4.44 15.20 -21.70
N TYR A 58 -3.32 15.72 -21.18
CA TYR A 58 -3.04 17.15 -21.09
C TYR A 58 -1.99 17.64 -22.08
N GLU A 59 -1.54 16.76 -22.98
CA GLU A 59 -0.52 17.07 -24.01
C GLU A 59 0.78 17.60 -23.40
N VAL A 60 1.23 16.97 -22.32
CA VAL A 60 2.46 17.27 -21.59
C VAL A 60 3.52 16.22 -21.90
N ASP A 61 4.75 16.65 -22.21
CA ASP A 61 5.86 15.70 -22.42
C ASP A 61 6.25 15.00 -21.12
N ARG A 62 6.35 13.66 -21.14
CA ARG A 62 6.74 12.85 -19.98
C ARG A 62 8.09 13.26 -19.38
N LYS A 63 9.02 13.76 -20.21
CA LYS A 63 10.34 14.22 -19.75
C LYS A 63 10.28 15.45 -18.84
N ASP A 64 9.20 16.23 -18.91
CA ASP A 64 9.01 17.40 -18.05
C ASP A 64 8.50 17.02 -16.65
N VAL A 65 8.06 15.77 -16.44
CA VAL A 65 7.54 15.30 -15.15
C VAL A 65 8.62 14.59 -14.34
N SER A 66 8.82 15.06 -13.12
CA SER A 66 9.75 14.48 -12.14
C SER A 66 9.01 13.91 -10.93
N ILE A 67 9.35 12.70 -10.53
CA ILE A 67 8.79 12.05 -9.33
C ILE A 67 9.95 11.65 -8.43
N TYR A 68 9.93 12.17 -7.21
CA TYR A 68 10.92 11.86 -6.17
C TYR A 68 10.23 11.12 -5.02
N ASN A 69 10.88 10.08 -4.50
CA ASN A 69 10.49 9.45 -3.25
C ASN A 69 11.62 9.63 -2.25
N VAL A 70 11.33 10.34 -1.16
CA VAL A 70 12.31 10.82 -0.18
C VAL A 70 12.10 10.11 1.15
N ASP A 71 13.16 9.58 1.75
CA ASP A 71 13.10 8.98 3.09
C ASP A 71 14.41 9.21 3.86
N ILE A 72 14.29 9.38 5.17
CA ILE A 72 15.42 9.47 6.09
C ILE A 72 16.15 8.13 6.28
N LEU A 73 15.50 7.03 5.98
CA LEU A 73 16.05 5.68 6.07
C LEU A 73 16.86 5.34 4.82
N GLU A 74 17.79 4.41 4.97
CA GLU A 74 18.73 4.00 3.92
C GLU A 74 18.10 3.12 2.84
N ARG A 75 16.92 2.56 3.10
CA ARG A 75 16.23 1.65 2.16
C ARG A 75 14.72 1.82 2.21
N THR A 76 14.08 1.48 1.11
CA THR A 76 12.62 1.42 1.04
C THR A 76 12.07 0.25 1.86
N VAL A 77 10.84 0.38 2.36
CA VAL A 77 10.08 -0.68 3.09
C VAL A 77 10.97 -1.49 4.04
N PRO A 78 11.58 -0.87 5.08
CA PRO A 78 12.60 -1.47 5.92
C PRO A 78 12.12 -2.71 6.71
N PHE A 79 10.81 -2.88 6.85
CA PHE A 79 10.19 -4.06 7.47
C PHE A 79 10.27 -5.32 6.61
N LEU A 80 10.53 -5.18 5.31
CA LEU A 80 10.75 -6.31 4.42
C LEU A 80 12.24 -6.72 4.41
N PRO A 81 12.54 -7.99 4.09
CA PRO A 81 13.91 -8.42 3.85
C PRO A 81 14.58 -7.58 2.77
N GLU A 82 15.87 -7.33 2.91
CA GLU A 82 16.66 -6.50 1.99
C GLU A 82 16.50 -6.91 0.53
N LYS A 83 16.48 -8.22 0.25
CA LYS A 83 16.24 -8.74 -1.11
C LYS A 83 14.93 -8.25 -1.73
N LEU A 84 13.89 -8.04 -0.93
CA LEU A 84 12.61 -7.50 -1.39
C LEU A 84 12.66 -5.98 -1.51
N SER A 85 13.28 -5.26 -0.56
CA SER A 85 13.52 -3.81 -0.66
C SER A 85 14.25 -3.47 -1.94
N ASN A 86 15.34 -4.18 -2.26
CA ASN A 86 16.11 -3.99 -3.49
C ASN A 86 15.26 -4.20 -4.77
N LYS A 87 14.29 -5.11 -4.74
CA LYS A 87 13.34 -5.30 -5.85
C LYS A 87 12.36 -4.12 -5.97
N VAL A 88 11.90 -3.57 -4.86
CA VAL A 88 11.06 -2.37 -4.82
C VAL A 88 11.82 -1.19 -5.44
N GLU A 89 13.04 -0.92 -4.99
CA GLU A 89 13.87 0.16 -5.49
C GLU A 89 14.15 0.05 -6.99
N LYS A 90 14.54 -1.16 -7.43
CA LYS A 90 14.75 -1.44 -8.86
C LYS A 90 13.48 -1.20 -9.68
N ARG A 91 12.32 -1.56 -9.14
CA ARG A 91 11.03 -1.34 -9.83
C ARG A 91 10.69 0.14 -9.92
N LEU A 92 10.78 0.89 -8.82
CA LEU A 92 10.52 2.34 -8.80
C LEU A 92 11.45 3.09 -9.76
N LYS A 93 12.76 2.81 -9.71
CA LYS A 93 13.75 3.41 -10.64
C LYS A 93 13.38 3.09 -12.11
N LYS A 94 12.96 1.87 -12.41
CA LYS A 94 12.53 1.48 -13.77
C LYS A 94 11.26 2.23 -14.23
N MET A 95 10.42 2.66 -13.28
CA MET A 95 9.22 3.45 -13.56
C MET A 95 9.51 4.95 -13.68
N GLY A 96 10.76 5.38 -13.53
CA GLY A 96 11.17 6.77 -13.61
C GLY A 96 10.98 7.55 -12.30
N VAL A 97 10.94 6.85 -11.16
CA VAL A 97 10.97 7.47 -9.83
C VAL A 97 12.42 7.61 -9.37
N THR A 98 12.80 8.81 -8.96
CA THR A 98 14.09 9.09 -8.34
C THR A 98 13.98 8.83 -6.83
N LEU A 99 14.80 7.93 -6.31
CA LEU A 99 14.86 7.63 -4.88
C LEU A 99 15.91 8.52 -4.21
N MET A 100 15.51 9.20 -3.15
CA MET A 100 16.34 10.04 -2.29
C MET A 100 16.29 9.46 -0.88
N LEU A 101 17.00 8.35 -0.67
CA LEU A 101 17.12 7.67 0.61
C LEU A 101 18.21 8.35 1.45
N SER A 102 18.29 8.04 2.75
CA SER A 102 19.17 8.72 3.69
C SER A 102 19.04 10.26 3.63
N THR A 103 17.83 10.75 3.32
CA THR A 103 17.56 12.17 3.06
C THR A 103 16.43 12.66 3.97
N ASN A 104 16.73 13.68 4.76
CA ASN A 104 15.77 14.34 5.63
C ASN A 104 15.06 15.48 4.91
N VAL A 105 13.78 15.70 5.21
CA VAL A 105 13.03 16.91 4.83
C VAL A 105 13.09 17.88 6.00
N SER A 106 13.83 18.98 5.85
CA SER A 106 14.00 19.98 6.89
C SER A 106 12.90 21.04 6.88
N LYS A 107 12.37 21.37 5.72
CA LYS A 107 11.31 22.35 5.55
C LYS A 107 10.51 22.11 4.27
N MET A 108 9.25 22.49 4.30
CA MET A 108 8.41 22.54 3.09
C MET A 108 7.48 23.75 3.14
N GLY A 109 7.13 24.25 1.95
CA GLY A 109 6.26 25.38 1.81
C GLY A 109 5.59 25.42 0.44
N LYS A 110 4.87 26.50 0.17
CA LYS A 110 4.18 26.64 -1.10
C LYS A 110 5.18 26.72 -2.26
N GLY A 111 5.25 25.64 -3.02
CA GLY A 111 6.08 25.56 -4.22
C GLY A 111 7.53 25.13 -4.02
N PHE A 112 7.91 24.70 -2.83
CA PHE A 112 9.26 24.23 -2.54
C PHE A 112 9.33 23.18 -1.43
N ILE A 113 10.44 22.44 -1.42
CA ILE A 113 10.86 21.52 -0.37
C ILE A 113 12.37 21.71 -0.12
N GLU A 114 12.80 21.68 1.12
CA GLU A 114 14.21 21.68 1.53
C GLU A 114 14.57 20.30 2.06
N ILE A 115 15.59 19.73 1.45
CA ILE A 115 16.05 18.36 1.75
C ILE A 115 17.54 18.39 2.10
N GLN A 116 17.93 17.50 2.99
CA GLN A 116 19.31 17.34 3.43
C GLN A 116 19.70 15.86 3.42
N SER A 117 20.67 15.50 2.62
CA SER A 117 21.27 14.17 2.68
C SER A 117 22.04 13.98 3.98
N LYS A 118 22.02 12.78 4.55
CA LYS A 118 22.85 12.46 5.74
C LYS A 118 24.35 12.51 5.44
N ASP A 119 24.71 12.30 4.18
CA ASP A 119 26.11 12.23 3.73
C ASP A 119 26.66 13.62 3.39
N GLU A 120 25.80 14.61 3.25
CA GLU A 120 26.19 15.98 2.89
C GLU A 120 25.53 16.97 3.87
N ASP A 121 26.35 17.82 4.51
CA ASP A 121 25.87 18.88 5.42
C ASP A 121 25.17 20.04 4.67
N LYS A 122 24.79 19.82 3.41
CA LYS A 122 24.20 20.82 2.53
C LYS A 122 22.70 20.62 2.39
N THR A 123 21.94 21.61 2.78
CA THR A 123 20.51 21.68 2.48
C THR A 123 20.30 22.11 1.02
N VAL A 124 19.53 21.33 0.28
CA VAL A 124 19.16 21.62 -1.11
C VAL A 124 17.72 22.10 -1.15
N HIS A 125 17.52 23.28 -1.71
CA HIS A 125 16.19 23.84 -1.97
C HIS A 125 15.71 23.39 -3.35
N GLN A 126 14.61 22.65 -3.41
CA GLN A 126 14.02 22.19 -4.66
C GLN A 126 12.62 22.79 -4.86
N LYS A 127 12.38 23.32 -6.06
CA LYS A 127 11.05 23.79 -6.47
C LYS A 127 10.17 22.59 -6.76
N THR A 128 8.92 22.59 -6.27
CA THR A 128 7.97 21.48 -6.46
C THR A 128 6.54 21.98 -6.57
N GLY A 129 5.73 21.33 -7.36
CA GLY A 129 4.30 21.58 -7.47
C GLY A 129 3.48 20.84 -6.41
N THR A 130 3.98 19.69 -5.96
CA THR A 130 3.23 18.81 -5.07
C THR A 130 4.16 18.08 -4.10
N VAL A 131 3.81 18.14 -2.81
CA VAL A 131 4.42 17.30 -1.78
C VAL A 131 3.34 16.43 -1.20
N ILE A 132 3.55 15.10 -1.26
CA ILE A 132 2.67 14.09 -0.68
C ILE A 132 3.38 13.54 0.56
N TRP A 133 2.83 13.85 1.74
CA TRP A 133 3.42 13.39 3.00
C TRP A 133 2.88 12.01 3.38
N ALA A 134 3.70 10.99 3.29
CA ALA A 134 3.42 9.60 3.64
C ALA A 134 4.38 9.05 4.73
N ALA A 135 5.07 9.95 5.44
CA ALA A 135 6.08 9.62 6.43
C ALA A 135 5.47 9.45 7.83
N GLY A 136 4.90 8.28 8.07
CA GLY A 136 4.37 7.85 9.35
C GLY A 136 2.87 8.03 9.51
N ILE A 137 2.35 7.36 10.53
CA ILE A 137 0.94 7.31 10.90
C ILE A 137 0.80 7.97 12.26
N GLU A 138 -0.22 8.78 12.44
CA GLU A 138 -0.62 9.38 13.71
C GLU A 138 -1.96 8.78 14.16
N SER A 139 -2.20 8.78 15.45
CA SER A 139 -3.49 8.41 16.01
C SER A 139 -4.58 9.40 15.56
N SER A 140 -5.82 8.96 15.56
CA SER A 140 -6.96 9.82 15.24
C SER A 140 -7.05 11.02 16.19
N ASN A 141 -7.67 12.12 15.76
CA ASN A 141 -7.83 13.33 16.57
C ASN A 141 -8.51 13.05 17.92
N ILE A 142 -9.45 12.09 17.97
CA ILE A 142 -10.11 11.68 19.23
C ILE A 142 -9.10 10.99 20.13
N THR A 143 -8.28 10.10 19.59
CA THR A 143 -7.25 9.37 20.35
C THR A 143 -6.16 10.32 20.84
N GLN A 144 -5.75 11.31 20.04
CA GLN A 144 -4.79 12.33 20.48
C GLN A 144 -5.32 13.14 21.66
N LYS A 145 -6.60 13.54 21.65
CA LYS A 145 -7.24 14.18 22.81
C LYS A 145 -7.32 13.25 24.01
N ALA A 146 -7.64 11.98 23.79
CA ALA A 146 -7.65 10.99 24.88
C ALA A 146 -6.23 10.78 25.46
N ALA A 147 -5.17 10.90 24.65
CA ALA A 147 -3.78 10.78 25.06
C ALA A 147 -3.30 11.93 25.98
N GLU A 148 -4.06 13.01 26.11
CA GLU A 148 -3.83 14.06 27.11
C GLU A 148 -4.18 13.59 28.54
N ILE A 149 -5.02 12.56 28.67
CA ILE A 149 -5.53 12.03 29.94
C ILE A 149 -5.05 10.59 30.16
N LEU A 150 -4.97 9.79 29.09
CA LEU A 150 -4.62 8.37 29.16
C LEU A 150 -3.12 8.15 28.85
N PRO A 151 -2.47 7.17 29.48
CA PRO A 151 -1.09 6.82 29.17
C PRO A 151 -0.91 6.48 27.70
N SER A 152 -0.01 7.20 27.02
CA SER A 152 0.21 7.08 25.60
C SER A 152 1.69 6.99 25.22
N GLU A 153 1.96 6.54 24.01
CA GLU A 153 3.29 6.44 23.40
C GLU A 153 3.20 6.66 21.88
N ASN A 154 4.35 6.91 21.25
CA ASN A 154 4.47 6.90 19.78
C ASN A 154 3.32 7.60 19.06
N ARG A 155 3.32 8.91 19.06
CA ARG A 155 2.36 9.76 18.33
C ARG A 155 0.91 9.61 18.81
N GLY A 156 0.71 9.50 20.13
CA GLY A 156 -0.61 9.51 20.75
C GLY A 156 -1.33 8.16 20.75
N ARG A 157 -0.63 7.05 20.54
CA ARG A 157 -1.21 5.71 20.71
C ARG A 157 -1.39 5.40 22.19
N ILE A 158 -2.59 4.99 22.59
CA ILE A 158 -2.93 4.71 23.98
C ILE A 158 -2.36 3.35 24.40
N LYS A 159 -1.69 3.31 25.56
CA LYS A 159 -1.18 2.07 26.15
C LYS A 159 -2.34 1.21 26.67
N VAL A 160 -2.29 -0.07 26.32
CA VAL A 160 -3.32 -1.03 26.74
C VAL A 160 -2.71 -2.25 27.44
N ASP A 161 -3.54 -2.90 28.27
CA ASP A 161 -3.22 -4.19 28.88
C ASP A 161 -3.50 -5.37 27.92
N ASP A 162 -3.25 -6.60 28.38
CA ASP A 162 -3.48 -7.83 27.62
C ASP A 162 -4.95 -8.01 27.16
N TYR A 163 -5.86 -7.32 27.78
CA TYR A 163 -7.30 -7.36 27.48
C TYR A 163 -7.79 -6.19 26.62
N LEU A 164 -6.84 -5.39 26.09
CA LEU A 164 -7.06 -4.19 25.26
C LEU A 164 -7.74 -3.04 25.99
N ARG A 165 -7.62 -2.98 27.33
CA ARG A 165 -8.11 -1.88 28.16
C ARG A 165 -6.99 -0.89 28.43
N SER A 166 -7.34 0.38 28.52
CA SER A 166 -6.41 1.40 29.02
C SER A 166 -5.80 0.97 30.38
N LEU A 167 -4.54 1.32 30.60
CA LEU A 167 -3.85 0.93 31.83
C LEU A 167 -4.50 1.54 33.10
N GLU A 168 -5.01 2.77 33.00
CA GLU A 168 -5.61 3.51 34.12
C GLU A 168 -7.13 3.38 34.18
N HIS A 169 -7.81 3.32 33.03
CA HIS A 169 -9.26 3.28 32.94
C HIS A 169 -9.73 1.96 32.30
N LYS A 170 -10.14 1.01 33.16
CA LYS A 170 -10.47 -0.36 32.74
C LYS A 170 -11.79 -0.50 31.98
N ASP A 171 -12.59 0.53 31.90
CA ASP A 171 -13.79 0.68 31.10
C ASP A 171 -13.53 1.27 29.71
N VAL A 172 -12.30 1.72 29.44
CA VAL A 172 -11.87 2.24 28.13
C VAL A 172 -11.10 1.19 27.36
N PHE A 173 -11.65 0.74 26.23
CA PHE A 173 -11.01 -0.21 25.31
C PHE A 173 -10.42 0.54 24.10
N VAL A 174 -9.18 0.21 23.73
CA VAL A 174 -8.51 0.80 22.57
C VAL A 174 -7.97 -0.31 21.68
N ILE A 175 -8.23 -0.19 20.38
CA ILE A 175 -7.94 -1.23 19.38
C ILE A 175 -7.23 -0.68 18.14
N GLY A 176 -6.69 -1.57 17.33
CA GLY A 176 -6.14 -1.26 16.01
C GLY A 176 -4.98 -0.28 16.07
N ASP A 177 -4.96 0.66 15.14
CA ASP A 177 -3.86 1.61 14.96
C ASP A 177 -3.72 2.63 16.08
N ASN A 178 -4.78 2.81 16.89
CA ASN A 178 -4.79 3.73 18.02
C ASN A 178 -4.19 3.15 19.30
N MET A 179 -4.03 1.83 19.39
CA MET A 179 -3.47 1.20 20.59
C MET A 179 -1.95 1.07 20.52
N TYR A 180 -1.30 1.16 21.68
CA TYR A 180 0.09 0.78 21.87
C TYR A 180 0.15 -0.45 22.77
N TYR A 181 0.48 -1.58 22.18
CA TYR A 181 0.56 -2.87 22.85
C TYR A 181 1.83 -3.62 22.45
N ILE A 182 2.57 -4.08 23.42
CA ILE A 182 3.75 -4.94 23.24
C ILE A 182 3.39 -6.32 23.81
N PRO A 183 3.27 -7.35 22.95
CA PRO A 183 3.00 -8.71 23.42
C PRO A 183 4.08 -9.22 24.36
N GLU A 184 3.72 -10.10 25.28
CA GLU A 184 4.65 -10.74 26.20
C GLU A 184 5.78 -11.44 25.43
N GLY A 185 7.03 -11.13 25.80
CA GLY A 185 8.24 -11.67 25.16
C GLY A 185 8.71 -10.89 23.92
N GLU A 186 7.91 -9.93 23.41
CA GLU A 186 8.31 -9.07 22.30
C GLU A 186 8.97 -7.78 22.79
N LYS A 187 9.74 -7.13 21.89
CA LYS A 187 10.40 -5.83 22.18
C LYS A 187 9.77 -4.66 21.46
N THR A 188 8.91 -4.94 20.48
CA THR A 188 8.31 -3.92 19.63
C THR A 188 6.79 -3.98 19.73
N PRO A 189 6.11 -2.84 19.61
CA PRO A 189 4.66 -2.83 19.61
C PRO A 189 4.10 -3.51 18.34
N VAL A 190 2.88 -4.03 18.45
CA VAL A 190 2.14 -4.57 17.31
C VAL A 190 2.09 -3.57 16.16
N PRO A 191 2.20 -4.05 14.91
CA PRO A 191 2.17 -3.19 13.74
C PRO A 191 0.80 -2.55 13.53
N GLN A 192 0.80 -1.36 12.96
CA GLN A 192 -0.41 -0.66 12.52
C GLN A 192 -0.82 -1.20 11.15
N MET A 193 -1.77 -2.12 11.13
CA MET A 193 -2.22 -2.81 9.94
C MET A 193 -3.64 -3.39 10.12
N VAL A 194 -4.32 -3.63 9.01
CA VAL A 194 -5.70 -4.13 8.99
C VAL A 194 -5.87 -5.40 9.82
N GLU A 195 -4.97 -6.36 9.68
CA GLU A 195 -5.03 -7.63 10.42
C GLU A 195 -4.99 -7.43 11.94
N ASN A 196 -4.18 -6.45 12.43
CA ASN A 196 -4.19 -6.05 13.83
C ASN A 196 -5.53 -5.45 14.25
N CYS A 197 -6.14 -4.64 13.39
CA CYS A 197 -7.44 -4.03 13.66
C CYS A 197 -8.54 -5.10 13.78
N GLU A 198 -8.57 -6.07 12.89
CA GLU A 198 -9.57 -7.15 12.90
C GLU A 198 -9.44 -8.05 14.13
N GLN A 199 -8.24 -8.49 14.42
CA GLN A 199 -7.98 -9.38 15.58
C GLN A 199 -8.28 -8.66 16.89
N SER A 200 -7.84 -7.42 17.06
CA SER A 200 -8.08 -6.64 18.27
C SER A 200 -9.55 -6.28 18.45
N ALA A 201 -10.28 -5.98 17.37
CA ALA A 201 -11.71 -5.72 17.41
C ALA A 201 -12.50 -6.94 17.92
N ALA A 202 -12.17 -8.13 17.42
CA ALA A 202 -12.84 -9.37 17.84
C ALA A 202 -12.62 -9.69 19.33
N VAL A 203 -11.41 -9.43 19.85
CA VAL A 203 -11.09 -9.62 21.26
C VAL A 203 -11.78 -8.56 22.13
N ALA A 204 -11.71 -7.29 21.73
CA ALA A 204 -12.34 -6.20 22.46
C ALA A 204 -13.88 -6.37 22.56
N ALA A 205 -14.53 -6.80 21.48
CA ALA A 205 -15.97 -7.04 21.47
C ALA A 205 -16.39 -8.09 22.54
N LYS A 206 -15.64 -9.18 22.66
CA LYS A 206 -15.88 -10.21 23.70
C LYS A 206 -15.63 -9.69 25.09
N ASN A 207 -14.56 -8.92 25.27
CA ASN A 207 -14.19 -8.37 26.58
C ASN A 207 -15.17 -7.27 27.04
N ILE A 208 -15.70 -6.48 26.12
CA ILE A 208 -16.76 -5.50 26.39
C ILE A 208 -18.05 -6.24 26.77
N ALA A 209 -18.45 -7.29 26.03
CA ALA A 209 -19.61 -8.10 26.37
C ALA A 209 -19.50 -8.69 27.79
N TYR A 210 -18.34 -9.24 28.13
CA TYR A 210 -18.06 -9.70 29.50
C TYR A 210 -18.19 -8.57 30.54
N ALA A 211 -17.59 -7.40 30.26
CA ALA A 211 -17.65 -6.27 31.19
C ALA A 211 -19.08 -5.78 31.47
N ILE A 212 -19.99 -5.92 30.48
CA ILE A 212 -21.41 -5.52 30.62
C ILE A 212 -22.23 -6.62 31.31
N THR A 213 -22.04 -7.88 30.91
CA THR A 213 -22.93 -8.98 31.33
C THR A 213 -22.44 -9.78 32.52
N ASN A 214 -21.15 -9.64 32.86
CA ASN A 214 -20.45 -10.51 33.85
C ASN A 214 -20.54 -12.01 33.52
N SER A 215 -20.74 -12.35 32.26
CA SER A 215 -20.93 -13.74 31.80
C SER A 215 -19.77 -14.15 30.88
N GLY A 216 -19.16 -15.30 31.15
CA GLY A 216 -18.01 -15.83 30.40
C GLY A 216 -16.68 -15.44 31.04
N GLU A 217 -15.64 -15.27 30.21
CA GLU A 217 -14.28 -14.90 30.62
C GLU A 217 -13.70 -13.82 29.71
N MET A 218 -12.84 -12.99 30.25
CA MET A 218 -12.04 -12.06 29.44
C MET A 218 -10.95 -12.80 28.68
N ILE A 219 -10.76 -12.43 27.44
CA ILE A 219 -9.80 -13.06 26.53
C ILE A 219 -8.59 -12.16 26.36
N LYS A 220 -7.39 -12.71 26.58
CA LYS A 220 -6.14 -12.02 26.29
C LYS A 220 -5.94 -11.86 24.79
N TYR A 221 -5.46 -10.71 24.37
CA TYR A 221 -5.06 -10.45 23.01
C TYR A 221 -3.74 -11.16 22.67
N LYS A 222 -3.78 -12.08 21.76
CA LYS A 222 -2.62 -12.83 21.25
C LYS A 222 -2.53 -12.61 19.75
N PRO A 223 -1.83 -11.58 19.27
CA PRO A 223 -1.75 -11.27 17.86
C PRO A 223 -0.99 -12.36 17.08
N SER A 224 -1.48 -12.66 15.88
CA SER A 224 -0.81 -13.55 14.95
C SER A 224 -0.87 -12.94 13.56
N PHE A 225 0.28 -12.56 12.98
CA PHE A 225 0.35 -11.88 11.69
C PHE A 225 0.86 -12.82 10.60
N HIS A 226 0.18 -12.81 9.46
CA HIS A 226 0.48 -13.69 8.32
C HIS A 226 1.40 -13.03 7.29
N GLY A 227 1.83 -11.81 7.54
CA GLY A 227 2.84 -11.13 6.75
C GLY A 227 2.44 -9.75 6.25
N VAL A 228 3.25 -9.24 5.35
CA VAL A 228 3.10 -7.90 4.79
C VAL A 228 3.38 -7.92 3.30
N MET A 229 2.74 -7.01 2.58
CA MET A 229 2.95 -6.85 1.16
C MET A 229 2.85 -5.39 0.75
N VAL A 230 3.47 -5.06 -0.38
CA VAL A 230 3.41 -3.74 -1.00
C VAL A 230 3.25 -3.87 -2.50
N SER A 231 2.36 -3.08 -3.08
CA SER A 231 2.21 -2.95 -4.53
C SER A 231 2.99 -1.76 -5.06
N ILE A 232 3.59 -1.91 -6.24
CA ILE A 232 4.33 -0.85 -6.94
C ILE A 232 3.67 -0.68 -8.30
N GLY A 233 2.60 0.12 -8.33
CA GLY A 233 1.65 0.17 -9.42
C GLY A 233 0.74 -1.06 -9.46
N GLY A 234 -0.16 -1.12 -10.45
CA GLY A 234 -1.23 -2.13 -10.54
C GLY A 234 -0.78 -3.55 -10.85
N ARG A 235 0.48 -3.78 -11.24
CA ARG A 235 0.93 -5.08 -11.79
C ARG A 235 2.13 -5.72 -11.10
N TYR A 236 2.78 -5.01 -10.24
CA TYR A 236 3.98 -5.48 -9.57
C TYR A 236 3.86 -5.27 -8.07
N GLY A 237 4.29 -6.23 -7.31
CA GLY A 237 4.35 -6.12 -5.87
C GLY A 237 5.47 -6.98 -5.29
N VAL A 238 5.70 -6.84 -4.02
CA VAL A 238 6.51 -7.76 -3.23
C VAL A 238 5.74 -8.09 -1.95
N ALA A 239 5.83 -9.34 -1.52
CA ALA A 239 5.17 -9.80 -0.31
C ALA A 239 6.09 -10.72 0.48
N ARG A 240 5.95 -10.66 1.79
CA ARG A 240 6.46 -11.67 2.71
C ARG A 240 5.27 -12.19 3.49
N VAL A 241 4.77 -13.36 3.11
CA VAL A 241 3.53 -13.95 3.63
C VAL A 241 3.72 -15.40 4.00
N GLY A 242 2.94 -15.87 4.95
CA GLY A 242 2.99 -17.26 5.41
C GLY A 242 2.47 -17.42 6.82
N LEU A 243 2.86 -18.51 7.44
CA LEU A 243 2.63 -18.78 8.85
C LEU A 243 3.83 -18.30 9.69
N PRO A 244 3.69 -18.02 10.98
CA PRO A 244 4.77 -17.48 11.81
C PRO A 244 6.12 -18.22 11.68
N ASN A 245 6.07 -19.54 11.49
CA ASN A 245 7.27 -20.37 11.35
C ASN A 245 7.67 -20.71 9.91
N LEU A 246 6.88 -20.26 8.91
CA LEU A 246 7.12 -20.55 7.49
C LEU A 246 6.70 -19.37 6.62
N MET A 247 7.62 -18.45 6.41
CA MET A 247 7.41 -17.22 5.64
C MET A 247 8.01 -17.31 4.25
N PHE A 248 7.23 -16.96 3.23
CA PHE A 248 7.62 -16.94 1.83
C PHE A 248 7.83 -15.51 1.33
N ASN A 249 8.91 -15.29 0.59
CA ASN A 249 9.17 -14.04 -0.11
C ASN A 249 8.65 -14.15 -1.54
N LEU A 250 7.55 -13.47 -1.84
CA LEU A 250 6.89 -13.52 -3.14
C LEU A 250 7.13 -12.20 -3.89
N PRO A 251 7.83 -12.21 -5.03
CA PRO A 251 7.96 -11.03 -5.87
C PRO A 251 6.98 -11.04 -7.03
N SER A 252 6.72 -9.83 -7.59
CA SER A 252 6.04 -9.62 -8.87
C SER A 252 4.61 -10.21 -8.91
N PHE A 253 4.34 -11.05 -9.89
CA PHE A 253 3.03 -11.63 -10.15
C PHE A 253 2.46 -12.41 -8.95
N LEU A 254 3.29 -13.24 -8.31
CA LEU A 254 2.84 -14.05 -7.15
C LEU A 254 2.46 -13.18 -5.96
N ALA A 255 3.16 -12.07 -5.72
CA ALA A 255 2.77 -11.11 -4.69
C ALA A 255 1.41 -10.48 -5.01
N MET A 256 1.21 -10.04 -6.27
CA MET A 256 -0.08 -9.46 -6.69
C MET A 256 -1.22 -10.47 -6.62
N LEU A 257 -0.97 -11.73 -7.02
CA LEU A 257 -1.95 -12.80 -6.89
C LEU A 257 -2.34 -13.01 -5.42
N SER A 258 -1.37 -13.07 -4.52
CA SER A 258 -1.63 -13.17 -3.07
C SER A 258 -2.45 -11.97 -2.56
N LYS A 259 -2.17 -10.74 -3.01
CA LYS A 259 -2.95 -9.55 -2.69
C LYS A 259 -4.42 -9.73 -3.04
N HIS A 260 -4.70 -10.17 -4.26
CA HIS A 260 -6.07 -10.34 -4.71
C HIS A 260 -6.80 -11.45 -3.93
N PHE A 261 -6.12 -12.54 -3.60
CA PHE A 261 -6.70 -13.59 -2.74
C PHE A 261 -7.03 -13.07 -1.33
N ILE A 262 -6.12 -12.35 -0.70
CA ILE A 262 -6.34 -11.75 0.63
C ILE A 262 -7.51 -10.76 0.57
N ASN A 263 -7.56 -9.89 -0.45
CA ASN A 263 -8.65 -8.94 -0.61
C ASN A 263 -10.00 -9.62 -0.85
N ILE A 264 -10.05 -10.69 -1.66
CA ILE A 264 -11.28 -11.46 -1.88
C ILE A 264 -11.76 -12.07 -0.57
N PHE A 265 -10.87 -12.69 0.20
CA PHE A 265 -11.20 -13.27 1.50
C PHE A 265 -11.75 -12.23 2.47
N TYR A 266 -11.09 -11.07 2.56
CA TYR A 266 -11.54 -9.94 3.36
C TYR A 266 -12.93 -9.42 2.92
N PHE A 267 -13.16 -9.26 1.62
CA PHE A 267 -14.45 -8.79 1.11
C PHE A 267 -15.58 -9.79 1.36
N VAL A 268 -15.30 -11.10 1.32
CA VAL A 268 -16.30 -12.10 1.74
C VAL A 268 -16.79 -11.85 3.15
N GLN A 269 -15.85 -11.61 4.07
CA GLN A 269 -16.18 -11.42 5.49
C GLN A 269 -16.91 -10.10 5.76
N VAL A 270 -16.50 -9.02 5.10
CA VAL A 270 -16.99 -7.65 5.42
C VAL A 270 -18.18 -7.25 4.55
N LEU A 271 -18.17 -7.57 3.26
CA LEU A 271 -19.14 -7.07 2.28
C LEU A 271 -20.06 -8.16 1.70
N GLY A 272 -19.77 -9.42 1.98
CA GLY A 272 -20.48 -10.56 1.42
C GLY A 272 -20.18 -10.82 -0.07
N TRP A 273 -20.75 -11.90 -0.60
CA TRP A 273 -20.46 -12.41 -1.95
C TRP A 273 -20.79 -11.47 -3.10
N ASN A 274 -21.82 -10.62 -2.94
CA ASN A 274 -22.26 -9.73 -4.03
C ASN A 274 -21.18 -8.73 -4.50
N LYS A 275 -20.31 -8.29 -3.59
CA LYS A 275 -19.24 -7.34 -3.93
C LYS A 275 -18.02 -8.01 -4.56
N ILE A 276 -17.83 -9.29 -4.34
CA ILE A 276 -16.72 -10.06 -4.92
C ILE A 276 -16.83 -10.10 -6.44
N PHE A 277 -18.01 -10.34 -6.98
CA PHE A 277 -18.20 -10.34 -8.43
C PHE A 277 -17.81 -9.00 -9.06
N SER A 278 -18.20 -7.89 -8.43
CA SER A 278 -17.82 -6.55 -8.87
C SER A 278 -16.30 -6.33 -8.80
N TYR A 279 -15.66 -6.77 -7.72
CA TYR A 279 -14.21 -6.69 -7.55
C TYR A 279 -13.47 -7.53 -8.61
N VAL A 280 -13.83 -8.79 -8.77
CA VAL A 280 -13.21 -9.70 -9.76
C VAL A 280 -13.41 -9.16 -11.17
N LYS A 281 -14.60 -8.68 -11.52
CA LYS A 281 -14.86 -8.05 -12.81
C LYS A 281 -13.96 -6.85 -13.04
N HIS A 282 -13.81 -5.97 -12.05
CA HIS A 282 -13.01 -4.76 -12.16
C HIS A 282 -11.52 -5.07 -12.26
N GLU A 283 -10.99 -5.89 -11.36
CA GLU A 283 -9.55 -6.13 -11.24
C GLU A 283 -9.01 -7.13 -12.27
N PHE A 284 -9.79 -8.13 -12.64
CA PHE A 284 -9.32 -9.22 -13.51
C PHE A 284 -9.85 -9.13 -14.96
N LEU A 285 -11.04 -8.63 -15.15
CA LEU A 285 -11.69 -8.68 -16.47
C LEU A 285 -11.77 -7.32 -17.18
N THR A 286 -11.76 -6.20 -16.44
CA THR A 286 -11.88 -4.87 -17.03
C THR A 286 -10.52 -4.35 -17.51
N ILE A 287 -10.36 -4.19 -18.84
CA ILE A 287 -9.13 -3.67 -19.47
C ILE A 287 -9.27 -2.15 -19.65
N ARG A 288 -9.43 -1.40 -18.56
CA ARG A 288 -9.44 0.06 -18.65
C ARG A 288 -8.02 0.60 -18.40
N ASN A 289 -7.47 1.31 -19.40
CA ASN A 289 -6.13 1.90 -19.37
C ASN A 289 -5.00 0.88 -19.09
N CYS A 290 -5.18 -0.38 -19.48
CA CYS A 290 -4.20 -1.47 -19.27
C CYS A 290 -3.82 -1.66 -17.78
N ARG A 291 -4.64 -1.27 -16.83
CA ARG A 291 -4.34 -1.31 -15.39
C ARG A 291 -4.92 -2.51 -14.66
N SER A 292 -5.82 -3.27 -15.27
CA SER A 292 -6.31 -4.48 -14.64
C SER A 292 -5.20 -5.54 -14.51
N PHE A 293 -5.26 -6.32 -13.43
CA PHE A 293 -4.26 -7.36 -13.16
C PHE A 293 -4.09 -8.33 -14.35
N VAL A 294 -5.17 -8.96 -14.78
CA VAL A 294 -5.15 -9.91 -15.91
C VAL A 294 -5.04 -9.17 -17.25
N GLY A 295 -5.90 -8.20 -17.49
CA GLY A 295 -5.89 -7.43 -18.74
C GLY A 295 -4.57 -6.70 -18.97
N GLY A 296 -4.00 -6.13 -17.89
CA GLY A 296 -2.72 -5.45 -17.96
C GLY A 296 -1.52 -6.36 -18.20
N HIS A 297 -1.53 -7.60 -17.71
CA HIS A 297 -0.47 -8.56 -17.95
C HIS A 297 -0.57 -9.22 -19.33
N PHE A 298 -1.78 -9.48 -19.81
CA PHE A 298 -2.00 -10.29 -20.99
C PHE A 298 -2.37 -9.49 -22.24
N SER A 299 -3.03 -8.32 -22.11
CA SER A 299 -3.51 -7.56 -23.27
C SER A 299 -2.42 -6.93 -24.13
N ASN A 300 -1.26 -6.58 -23.55
CA ASN A 300 -0.19 -5.88 -24.27
C ASN A 300 0.94 -6.78 -24.77
N ARG A 301 0.97 -8.05 -24.42
CA ARG A 301 2.13 -8.91 -24.75
C ARG A 301 1.83 -10.15 -25.57
N ASN A 302 0.62 -10.66 -25.56
CA ASN A 302 0.26 -11.78 -26.41
C ASN A 302 -1.25 -12.12 -26.32
N PRO A 303 -2.12 -11.60 -27.20
CA PRO A 303 -3.51 -12.04 -27.27
C PRO A 303 -3.65 -13.56 -27.48
N SER A 304 -2.62 -14.17 -28.10
CA SER A 304 -2.57 -15.62 -28.31
C SER A 304 -2.37 -16.44 -27.03
N PHE A 305 -1.90 -15.85 -25.92
CA PHE A 305 -1.75 -16.59 -24.66
C PHE A 305 -3.12 -16.99 -24.06
N LEU A 306 -4.14 -16.14 -24.18
CA LEU A 306 -5.51 -16.48 -23.77
C LEU A 306 -6.10 -17.64 -24.60
N LEU A 307 -5.54 -17.89 -25.77
CA LEU A 307 -5.92 -19.02 -26.62
C LEU A 307 -5.19 -20.33 -26.23
N VAL A 308 -4.17 -20.28 -25.37
CA VAL A 308 -3.44 -21.49 -24.95
C VAL A 308 -4.34 -22.49 -24.25
N PRO A 309 -5.16 -22.14 -23.24
CA PRO A 309 -6.12 -23.08 -22.64
C PRO A 309 -7.10 -23.64 -23.66
N LEU A 310 -7.59 -22.81 -24.59
CA LEU A 310 -8.48 -23.23 -25.66
C LEU A 310 -7.78 -24.20 -26.64
N ARG A 311 -6.53 -23.93 -26.99
CA ARG A 311 -5.73 -24.83 -27.86
C ARG A 311 -5.44 -26.17 -27.18
N ILE A 312 -5.11 -26.15 -25.88
CA ILE A 312 -4.90 -27.39 -25.11
C ILE A 312 -6.21 -28.18 -25.05
N TRP A 313 -7.32 -27.51 -24.75
CA TRP A 313 -8.63 -28.15 -24.70
C TRP A 313 -9.04 -28.74 -26.06
N LEU A 314 -8.90 -27.97 -27.14
CA LEU A 314 -9.17 -28.45 -28.51
C LEU A 314 -8.27 -29.63 -28.88
N GLY A 315 -6.97 -29.57 -28.54
CA GLY A 315 -6.05 -30.68 -28.75
C GLY A 315 -6.45 -31.94 -27.98
N ALA A 316 -6.85 -31.82 -26.72
CA ALA A 316 -7.35 -32.93 -25.92
C ALA A 316 -8.66 -33.53 -26.47
N VAL A 317 -9.60 -32.69 -26.91
CA VAL A 317 -10.85 -33.12 -27.53
C VAL A 317 -10.58 -33.84 -28.85
N TRP A 318 -9.67 -33.31 -29.69
CA TRP A 318 -9.27 -33.96 -30.93
C TRP A 318 -8.64 -35.35 -30.74
N THR A 319 -7.72 -35.42 -29.75
CA THR A 319 -7.11 -36.72 -29.39
C THR A 319 -8.15 -37.71 -28.87
N TYR A 320 -9.08 -37.25 -28.04
CA TYR A 320 -10.16 -38.09 -27.51
C TYR A 320 -11.09 -38.62 -28.61
N VAL A 321 -11.51 -37.74 -29.55
CA VAL A 321 -12.39 -38.13 -30.66
C VAL A 321 -11.67 -39.13 -31.56
N ASN A 322 -10.40 -38.88 -31.94
CA ASN A 322 -9.63 -39.82 -32.76
C ASN A 322 -9.38 -41.17 -32.11
N THR A 323 -9.31 -41.21 -30.77
CA THR A 323 -9.19 -42.52 -30.05
C THR A 323 -10.48 -43.30 -29.97
N LEU A 324 -11.62 -42.63 -30.17
CA LEU A 324 -12.94 -43.30 -30.29
C LEU A 324 -13.14 -43.87 -31.70
N ASP A 325 -12.76 -43.15 -32.73
CA ASP A 325 -12.89 -43.58 -34.15
C ASP A 325 -11.95 -44.76 -34.49
N THR A 326 -10.84 -44.91 -33.77
CA THR A 326 -9.93 -46.05 -33.98
C THR A 326 -10.36 -47.34 -33.22
N LYS A 327 -11.44 -47.29 -32.44
CA LYS A 327 -12.00 -48.44 -31.71
C LYS A 327 -13.33 -48.95 -32.28
N SER A 328 -13.84 -48.36 -33.35
CA SER A 328 -14.94 -48.83 -34.14
C SER A 328 -14.41 -49.53 -35.43
#